data_0c1e5bfe159980eee6aef8d3153da5ec
#
_entry.id   0c1e5bfe159980eee6aef8d3153da5ec
#
_cell.length_a   1.000
_cell.length_b   1.000
_cell.length_c   1.000
_cell.angle_alpha   90.00
_cell.angle_beta   90.00
_cell.angle_gamma   90.00
#
_symmetry.space_group_name_H-M   'P 1'
#
loop_
_entity.id
_entity.type
_entity.pdbx_description
1 polymer ?
#
loop_
_entity_poly.entity_id
_entity_poly.type
_entity_poly.pdbx_seq_one_letter_code
_entity_poly.pdbx_strand_id
1 'polypeptide(L)'
;MKKKILIIGNSAKEYALAKKLSLKHEVYVTPSSDTIKEFATCIDIREDKSSELLEFVMENGIDLTIPVSTMALKSDIVELFNKNNQAIFAPQRNTAKLVLDKALAKKILYKLRIPTPKFGIFEKQNMVLDYIKNLKNPFVLKTDDNNSAAIFTSYQVAKTLVESSFIEKNKRIIVEDYIYGTPFSFYTITDGYKALPIGSSITYKHSLEGNGGQLTSGMGACAPNYKLSIEQEYYLMDNVIYPTLDYCEIEGNPYLGILGVNGVLTDDGRMFILGWQSFMQDCDAQAVLDILDEDLFELFNSCVIGSFSDEVDGINLFDKYSASLVLTCKNKENVENAIIGIDNLEEETSLTFYPSVNKNKYLEFEANYGSVVVLTSSGTTASKAVKKMYQEAEDIDFKGKHYRKDICNYTDLH
;
A
#
# COMPACT_ATOMS: atom_id res chain seq x y z
N MET A 1 -5.57 29.07 -6.18
CA MET A 1 -4.63 29.32 -5.05
C MET A 1 -4.00 27.99 -4.66
N LYS A 2 -2.72 27.99 -4.28
CA LYS A 2 -2.12 26.76 -3.72
C LYS A 2 -2.84 26.39 -2.42
N LYS A 3 -3.19 25.14 -2.28
CA LYS A 3 -3.79 24.56 -1.08
C LYS A 3 -2.72 24.03 -0.15
N LYS A 4 -3.01 24.00 1.14
CA LYS A 4 -2.12 23.43 2.17
C LYS A 4 -2.61 22.04 2.57
N ILE A 5 -1.75 21.04 2.43
CA ILE A 5 -2.12 19.64 2.64
C ILE A 5 -1.17 19.02 3.65
N LEU A 6 -1.72 18.37 4.67
CA LEU A 6 -0.92 17.58 5.64
C LEU A 6 -1.05 16.09 5.32
N ILE A 7 0.08 15.42 5.09
CA ILE A 7 0.18 13.96 4.96
C ILE A 7 0.74 13.40 6.26
N ILE A 8 0.07 12.37 6.81
CA ILE A 8 0.52 11.69 8.02
C ILE A 8 1.02 10.29 7.66
N GLY A 9 2.32 10.12 7.78
CA GLY A 9 3.13 8.99 7.35
C GLY A 9 4.33 9.45 6.53
N ASN A 10 5.41 8.68 6.48
CA ASN A 10 6.65 9.05 5.81
C ASN A 10 7.34 7.89 5.06
N SER A 11 6.62 6.79 4.76
CA SER A 11 7.15 5.71 3.93
C SER A 11 7.23 6.10 2.44
N ALA A 12 7.66 5.18 1.58
CA ALA A 12 7.83 5.47 0.17
C ALA A 12 6.50 5.82 -0.54
N LYS A 13 5.36 5.29 -0.10
CA LYS A 13 4.04 5.64 -0.66
C LYS A 13 3.62 7.07 -0.28
N GLU A 14 3.87 7.49 0.97
CA GLU A 14 3.63 8.88 1.39
C GLU A 14 4.57 9.85 0.68
N TYR A 15 5.83 9.44 0.45
CA TYR A 15 6.75 10.21 -0.39
C TYR A 15 6.18 10.42 -1.80
N ALA A 16 5.70 9.35 -2.47
CA ALA A 16 5.11 9.44 -3.80
C ALA A 16 3.88 10.36 -3.83
N LEU A 17 3.00 10.23 -2.86
CA LEU A 17 1.82 11.09 -2.71
C LEU A 17 2.22 12.55 -2.50
N ALA A 18 3.14 12.81 -1.58
CA ALA A 18 3.63 14.15 -1.27
C ALA A 18 4.28 14.80 -2.49
N LYS A 19 5.12 14.06 -3.22
CA LYS A 19 5.77 14.54 -4.44
C LYS A 19 4.76 14.93 -5.51
N LYS A 20 3.73 14.09 -5.75
CA LYS A 20 2.67 14.39 -6.72
C LYS A 20 1.86 15.62 -6.34
N LEU A 21 1.45 15.73 -5.08
CA LEU A 21 0.71 16.89 -4.57
C LEU A 21 1.54 18.18 -4.59
N SER A 22 2.85 18.10 -4.32
CA SER A 22 3.75 19.27 -4.28
C SER A 22 3.91 19.96 -5.64
N LEU A 23 3.58 19.29 -6.75
CA LEU A 23 3.60 19.91 -8.08
C LEU A 23 2.62 21.09 -8.18
N LYS A 24 1.51 21.05 -7.44
CA LYS A 24 0.46 22.08 -7.50
C LYS A 24 0.18 22.78 -6.17
N HIS A 25 0.51 22.15 -5.05
CA HIS A 25 0.07 22.54 -3.70
C HIS A 25 1.25 22.71 -2.73
N GLU A 26 0.99 23.26 -1.56
CA GLU A 26 1.92 23.34 -0.43
C GLU A 26 1.69 22.10 0.46
N VAL A 27 2.73 21.27 0.59
CA VAL A 27 2.62 19.97 1.27
C VAL A 27 3.42 19.97 2.56
N TYR A 28 2.77 19.52 3.62
CA TYR A 28 3.35 19.22 4.92
C TYR A 28 3.35 17.71 5.15
N VAL A 29 4.41 17.18 5.76
CA VAL A 29 4.54 15.73 6.03
C VAL A 29 5.02 15.49 7.45
N THR A 30 4.43 14.52 8.12
CA THR A 30 4.83 14.07 9.46
C THR A 30 4.81 12.55 9.55
N PRO A 31 5.76 11.90 10.26
CA PRO A 31 6.97 12.49 10.86
C PRO A 31 8.00 12.92 9.81
N SER A 32 8.96 13.72 10.25
CA SER A 32 10.01 14.28 9.40
C SER A 32 10.84 13.21 8.69
N SER A 33 11.22 13.48 7.44
CA SER A 33 12.11 12.66 6.62
C SER A 33 13.08 13.56 5.83
N ASP A 34 14.37 13.26 5.83
CA ASP A 34 15.37 14.06 5.15
C ASP A 34 15.18 14.10 3.63
N THR A 35 14.65 13.02 3.06
CA THR A 35 14.40 12.92 1.63
C THR A 35 13.18 13.71 1.18
N ILE A 36 12.16 13.84 2.03
CA ILE A 36 10.92 14.58 1.74
C ILE A 36 11.12 16.09 1.91
N LYS A 37 12.03 16.52 2.78
CA LYS A 37 12.38 17.94 2.99
C LYS A 37 12.81 18.68 1.72
N GLU A 38 13.18 17.98 0.66
CA GLU A 38 13.57 18.59 -0.60
C GLU A 38 12.41 19.29 -1.33
N PHE A 39 11.17 18.86 -1.12
CA PHE A 39 10.00 19.37 -1.85
C PHE A 39 8.77 19.62 -0.97
N ALA A 40 8.81 19.27 0.32
CA ALA A 40 7.71 19.47 1.25
C ALA A 40 8.23 19.95 2.61
N THR A 41 7.35 20.60 3.38
CA THR A 41 7.65 21.01 4.76
C THR A 41 7.45 19.82 5.70
N CYS A 42 8.51 19.37 6.34
CA CYS A 42 8.41 18.29 7.31
C CYS A 42 8.25 18.85 8.73
N ILE A 43 7.33 18.25 9.48
CA ILE A 43 7.11 18.53 10.90
C ILE A 43 7.40 17.28 11.72
N ASP A 44 7.71 17.45 13.00
CA ASP A 44 8.08 16.34 13.88
C ASP A 44 7.02 16.11 14.96
N ILE A 45 5.83 15.74 14.50
CA ILE A 45 4.72 15.31 15.37
C ILE A 45 4.48 13.83 15.10
N ARG A 46 4.38 13.00 16.14
CA ARG A 46 4.10 11.57 15.96
C ARG A 46 2.71 11.37 15.38
N GLU A 47 2.57 10.35 14.53
CA GLU A 47 1.34 10.00 13.78
C GLU A 47 0.11 9.70 14.66
N ASP A 48 0.33 9.25 15.92
CA ASP A 48 -0.73 8.93 16.90
C ASP A 48 -1.09 10.09 17.83
N LYS A 49 -0.51 11.27 17.62
CA LYS A 49 -0.73 12.47 18.43
C LYS A 49 -1.85 13.33 17.87
N SER A 50 -3.06 12.79 17.82
CA SER A 50 -4.21 13.45 17.18
C SER A 50 -4.45 14.89 17.63
N SER A 51 -4.28 15.20 18.94
CA SER A 51 -4.50 16.55 19.46
C SER A 51 -3.43 17.55 19.02
N GLU A 52 -2.15 17.12 19.02
CA GLU A 52 -1.04 17.96 18.57
C GLU A 52 -1.13 18.22 17.05
N LEU A 53 -1.56 17.20 16.28
CA LEU A 53 -1.81 17.32 14.84
C LEU A 53 -2.98 18.25 14.54
N LEU A 54 -4.06 18.19 15.33
CA LEU A 54 -5.20 19.10 15.19
C LEU A 54 -4.80 20.56 15.47
N GLU A 55 -4.05 20.82 16.54
CA GLU A 55 -3.54 22.14 16.88
C GLU A 55 -2.70 22.70 15.73
N PHE A 56 -1.74 21.91 15.20
CA PHE A 56 -0.94 22.29 14.05
C PHE A 56 -1.80 22.65 12.82
N VAL A 57 -2.81 21.82 12.51
CA VAL A 57 -3.71 22.04 11.36
C VAL A 57 -4.47 23.35 11.49
N MET A 58 -4.98 23.65 12.68
CA MET A 58 -5.75 24.89 12.94
C MET A 58 -4.84 26.14 12.90
N GLU A 59 -3.64 26.06 13.48
CA GLU A 59 -2.70 27.19 13.52
C GLU A 59 -2.12 27.53 12.12
N ASN A 60 -1.93 26.52 11.27
CA ASN A 60 -1.30 26.69 9.97
C ASN A 60 -2.31 26.82 8.82
N GLY A 61 -3.60 26.67 9.10
CA GLY A 61 -4.66 26.74 8.10
C GLY A 61 -4.53 25.68 7.02
N ILE A 62 -4.38 24.42 7.43
CA ILE A 62 -4.34 23.27 6.52
C ILE A 62 -5.71 23.05 5.88
N ASP A 63 -5.77 22.98 4.56
CA ASP A 63 -7.02 22.79 3.80
C ASP A 63 -7.48 21.33 3.83
N LEU A 64 -6.55 20.33 3.86
CA LEU A 64 -6.88 18.92 3.87
C LEU A 64 -5.82 18.11 4.59
N THR A 65 -6.24 17.16 5.42
CA THR A 65 -5.35 16.18 6.07
C THR A 65 -5.57 14.78 5.50
N ILE A 66 -4.47 14.06 5.19
CA ILE A 66 -4.50 12.72 4.59
C ILE A 66 -3.67 11.77 5.47
N PRO A 67 -4.30 11.05 6.43
CA PRO A 67 -3.63 10.05 7.24
C PRO A 67 -3.49 8.73 6.44
N VAL A 68 -2.28 8.44 5.99
CA VAL A 68 -1.94 7.21 5.24
C VAL A 68 -1.38 6.13 6.16
N SER A 69 -0.74 6.54 7.24
CA SER A 69 -0.13 5.66 8.23
C SER A 69 -1.17 4.83 9.00
N THR A 70 -0.88 3.55 9.19
CA THR A 70 -1.72 2.67 10.03
C THR A 70 -1.73 3.09 11.50
N MET A 71 -0.72 3.79 11.99
CA MET A 71 -0.66 4.33 13.35
C MET A 71 -1.68 5.47 13.52
N ALA A 72 -1.74 6.38 12.56
CA ALA A 72 -2.73 7.44 12.53
C ALA A 72 -4.17 6.88 12.46
N LEU A 73 -4.42 5.90 11.58
CA LEU A 73 -5.74 5.27 11.43
C LEU A 73 -6.21 4.46 12.66
N LYS A 74 -5.28 4.01 13.53
CA LYS A 74 -5.62 3.37 14.81
C LYS A 74 -6.00 4.37 15.90
N SER A 75 -5.60 5.64 15.75
CA SER A 75 -5.93 6.72 16.68
C SER A 75 -7.36 7.20 16.51
N ASP A 76 -7.74 8.24 17.23
CA ASP A 76 -9.04 8.92 17.12
C ASP A 76 -8.99 10.14 16.20
N ILE A 77 -8.00 10.22 15.32
CA ILE A 77 -7.71 11.43 14.54
C ILE A 77 -8.89 11.85 13.66
N VAL A 78 -9.54 10.89 12.98
CA VAL A 78 -10.64 11.20 12.07
C VAL A 78 -11.84 11.75 12.82
N GLU A 79 -12.21 11.12 13.93
CA GLU A 79 -13.31 11.57 14.79
C GLU A 79 -13.01 12.93 15.42
N LEU A 80 -11.76 13.16 15.85
CA LEU A 80 -11.34 14.42 16.46
C LEU A 80 -11.37 15.57 15.44
N PHE A 81 -10.88 15.34 14.22
CA PHE A 81 -10.88 16.33 13.15
C PHE A 81 -12.30 16.69 12.70
N ASN A 82 -13.16 15.68 12.48
CA ASN A 82 -14.55 15.88 12.13
C ASN A 82 -15.29 16.70 13.20
N LYS A 83 -15.08 16.42 14.48
CA LYS A 83 -15.66 17.18 15.60
C LYS A 83 -15.25 18.66 15.59
N ASN A 84 -14.09 18.98 15.06
CA ASN A 84 -13.54 20.32 14.98
C ASN A 84 -13.69 20.95 13.57
N ASN A 85 -14.49 20.35 12.69
CA ASN A 85 -14.73 20.80 11.30
C ASN A 85 -13.43 20.98 10.49
N GLN A 86 -12.43 20.09 10.73
CA GLN A 86 -11.21 20.05 9.94
C GLN A 86 -11.32 18.96 8.89
N ALA A 87 -11.03 19.30 7.63
CA ALA A 87 -11.12 18.39 6.51
C ALA A 87 -10.07 17.26 6.64
N ILE A 88 -10.55 16.02 6.58
CA ILE A 88 -9.71 14.84 6.68
C ILE A 88 -10.20 13.75 5.72
N PHE A 89 -9.31 13.24 4.87
CA PHE A 89 -9.61 12.20 3.89
C PHE A 89 -9.11 10.84 4.38
N ALA A 90 -9.95 10.15 5.13
CA ALA A 90 -9.68 8.81 5.65
C ALA A 90 -10.95 8.16 6.21
N PRO A 91 -11.01 6.82 6.29
CA PRO A 91 -12.09 6.12 6.96
C PRO A 91 -12.04 6.35 8.47
N GLN A 92 -13.22 6.45 9.10
CA GLN A 92 -13.35 6.49 10.55
C GLN A 92 -12.76 5.23 11.19
N ARG A 93 -12.33 5.32 12.44
CA ARG A 93 -11.66 4.22 13.16
C ARG A 93 -12.42 2.89 13.13
N ASN A 94 -13.76 2.94 13.22
CA ASN A 94 -14.56 1.72 13.16
C ASN A 94 -14.48 1.05 11.78
N THR A 95 -14.55 1.84 10.72
CA THR A 95 -14.47 1.37 9.33
C THR A 95 -13.05 0.97 8.96
N ALA A 96 -12.05 1.68 9.48
CA ALA A 96 -10.64 1.34 9.30
C ALA A 96 -10.28 -0.06 9.83
N LYS A 97 -11.09 -0.65 10.72
CA LYS A 97 -10.93 -2.06 11.18
C LYS A 97 -11.01 -3.08 10.04
N LEU A 98 -11.65 -2.77 8.91
CA LEU A 98 -11.59 -3.60 7.70
C LEU A 98 -10.15 -3.89 7.25
N VAL A 99 -9.26 -2.94 7.47
CA VAL A 99 -7.85 -3.03 7.10
C VAL A 99 -6.97 -3.42 8.28
N LEU A 100 -7.28 -2.87 9.46
CA LEU A 100 -6.45 -2.96 10.65
C LEU A 100 -6.64 -4.26 11.45
N ASP A 101 -7.80 -4.93 11.31
CA ASP A 101 -8.14 -6.19 11.99
C ASP A 101 -8.33 -7.29 10.95
N LYS A 102 -7.28 -8.07 10.70
CA LYS A 102 -7.29 -9.13 9.68
C LYS A 102 -8.31 -10.24 9.95
N ALA A 103 -8.54 -10.55 11.24
CA ALA A 103 -9.52 -11.57 11.61
C ALA A 103 -10.96 -11.08 11.35
N LEU A 104 -11.24 -9.80 11.67
CA LEU A 104 -12.51 -9.17 11.33
C LEU A 104 -12.69 -9.11 9.82
N ALA A 105 -11.66 -8.67 9.07
CA ALA A 105 -11.68 -8.64 7.61
C ALA A 105 -12.11 -9.99 7.02
N LYS A 106 -11.53 -11.10 7.48
CA LYS A 106 -11.92 -12.44 7.01
C LYS A 106 -13.36 -12.81 7.33
N LYS A 107 -13.84 -12.45 8.52
CA LYS A 107 -15.25 -12.68 8.89
C LYS A 107 -16.22 -11.89 8.01
N ILE A 108 -15.84 -10.64 7.64
CA ILE A 108 -16.66 -9.79 6.77
C ILE A 108 -16.64 -10.33 5.33
N LEU A 109 -15.48 -10.70 4.77
CA LEU A 109 -15.41 -11.36 3.46
C LEU A 109 -16.35 -12.58 3.39
N TYR A 110 -16.33 -13.41 4.43
CA TYR A 110 -17.22 -14.57 4.52
C TYR A 110 -18.70 -14.18 4.65
N LYS A 111 -19.03 -13.18 5.50
CA LYS A 111 -20.41 -12.67 5.69
C LYS A 111 -20.99 -12.15 4.37
N LEU A 112 -20.17 -11.42 3.61
CA LEU A 112 -20.56 -10.84 2.30
C LEU A 112 -20.47 -11.85 1.14
N ARG A 113 -20.07 -13.11 1.40
CA ARG A 113 -19.86 -14.15 0.39
C ARG A 113 -18.85 -13.77 -0.70
N ILE A 114 -17.90 -12.88 -0.37
CA ILE A 114 -16.80 -12.52 -1.25
C ILE A 114 -15.82 -13.69 -1.30
N PRO A 115 -15.43 -14.17 -2.50
CA PRO A 115 -14.49 -15.28 -2.63
C PRO A 115 -13.16 -14.96 -1.92
N THR A 116 -12.80 -15.78 -0.95
CA THR A 116 -11.56 -15.68 -0.17
C THR A 116 -10.98 -17.07 0.06
N PRO A 117 -9.66 -17.22 0.25
CA PRO A 117 -9.08 -18.51 0.61
C PRO A 117 -9.77 -19.10 1.84
N LYS A 118 -9.92 -20.42 1.89
CA LYS A 118 -10.41 -21.10 3.10
C LYS A 118 -9.51 -20.73 4.26
N PHE A 119 -10.08 -20.39 5.41
CA PHE A 119 -9.35 -19.89 6.56
C PHE A 119 -9.85 -20.42 7.88
N GLY A 120 -8.99 -20.36 8.90
CA GLY A 120 -9.32 -20.56 10.30
C GLY A 120 -8.71 -19.44 11.16
N ILE A 121 -9.43 -19.03 12.19
CA ILE A 121 -8.98 -18.01 13.16
C ILE A 121 -8.84 -18.67 14.51
N PHE A 122 -7.68 -18.55 15.14
CA PHE A 122 -7.33 -19.27 16.35
C PHE A 122 -6.76 -18.32 17.41
N GLU A 123 -7.25 -18.50 18.64
CA GLU A 123 -6.79 -17.76 19.83
C GLU A 123 -5.93 -18.62 20.76
N LYS A 124 -5.80 -19.92 20.46
CA LYS A 124 -5.05 -20.88 21.28
C LYS A 124 -4.03 -21.64 20.43
N GLN A 125 -2.81 -21.70 20.92
CA GLN A 125 -1.68 -22.34 20.27
C GLN A 125 -1.96 -23.80 19.85
N ASN A 126 -2.48 -24.61 20.80
CA ASN A 126 -2.76 -26.01 20.51
C ASN A 126 -3.76 -26.19 19.36
N MET A 127 -4.77 -25.31 19.25
CA MET A 127 -5.77 -25.39 18.17
C MET A 127 -5.15 -25.08 16.82
N VAL A 128 -4.22 -24.09 16.74
CA VAL A 128 -3.46 -23.83 15.50
C VAL A 128 -2.63 -25.05 15.11
N LEU A 129 -1.88 -25.60 16.07
CA LEU A 129 -1.00 -26.74 15.82
C LEU A 129 -1.78 -27.98 15.36
N ASP A 130 -2.92 -28.26 15.97
CA ASP A 130 -3.79 -29.36 15.59
C ASP A 130 -4.37 -29.14 14.18
N TYR A 131 -4.73 -27.92 13.84
CA TYR A 131 -5.26 -27.57 12.52
C TYR A 131 -4.21 -27.73 11.43
N ILE A 132 -3.04 -27.10 11.57
CA ILE A 132 -1.99 -27.11 10.54
C ILE A 132 -1.35 -28.48 10.36
N LYS A 133 -1.37 -29.35 11.39
CA LYS A 133 -0.84 -30.71 11.32
C LYS A 133 -1.52 -31.56 10.24
N ASN A 134 -2.77 -31.26 9.94
CA ASN A 134 -3.60 -32.00 9.00
C ASN A 134 -3.62 -31.37 7.59
N LEU A 135 -2.98 -30.19 7.40
CA LEU A 135 -2.90 -29.55 6.10
C LEU A 135 -1.88 -30.27 5.21
N LYS A 136 -2.29 -30.56 3.98
CA LYS A 136 -1.44 -31.24 2.98
C LYS A 136 -0.81 -30.29 1.96
N ASN A 137 -1.43 -29.12 1.78
CA ASN A 137 -1.03 -28.10 0.82
C ASN A 137 -0.28 -26.97 1.55
N PRO A 138 0.48 -26.14 0.82
CA PRO A 138 1.00 -24.90 1.37
C PRO A 138 -0.10 -24.06 1.99
N PHE A 139 0.22 -23.38 3.08
CA PHE A 139 -0.69 -22.52 3.79
C PHE A 139 -0.01 -21.23 4.26
N VAL A 140 -0.78 -20.22 4.54
CA VAL A 140 -0.31 -18.92 5.02
C VAL A 140 -0.69 -18.74 6.48
N LEU A 141 0.28 -18.39 7.31
CA LEU A 141 0.04 -17.92 8.67
C LEU A 141 0.12 -16.39 8.69
N LYS A 142 -0.87 -15.75 9.29
CA LYS A 142 -0.91 -14.30 9.51
C LYS A 142 -1.12 -14.03 11.00
N THR A 143 -0.37 -13.09 11.53
CA THR A 143 -0.61 -12.57 12.89
C THR A 143 -1.40 -11.26 12.79
N ASP A 144 -2.27 -11.02 13.77
CA ASP A 144 -3.21 -9.90 13.74
C ASP A 144 -2.53 -8.55 14.03
N ASP A 145 -1.39 -8.57 14.69
CA ASP A 145 -0.74 -7.40 15.27
C ASP A 145 0.41 -6.80 14.45
N ASN A 146 1.13 -7.62 13.65
CA ASN A 146 2.40 -7.20 13.05
C ASN A 146 2.40 -7.12 11.52
N ASN A 147 1.25 -7.12 10.86
CA ASN A 147 1.20 -7.20 9.39
C ASN A 147 2.06 -8.32 8.79
N SER A 148 2.50 -9.27 9.60
CA SER A 148 3.33 -10.37 9.15
C SER A 148 2.47 -11.46 8.55
N ALA A 149 2.90 -11.96 7.40
CA ALA A 149 2.37 -13.14 6.76
C ALA A 149 3.55 -14.00 6.32
N ALA A 150 3.43 -15.31 6.49
CA ALA A 150 4.45 -16.24 6.05
C ALA A 150 3.80 -17.49 5.44
N ILE A 151 4.40 -18.00 4.37
CA ILE A 151 3.96 -19.17 3.65
C ILE A 151 4.73 -20.38 4.18
N PHE A 152 4.02 -21.46 4.46
CA PHE A 152 4.57 -22.68 4.98
C PHE A 152 4.18 -23.89 4.13
N THR A 153 5.16 -24.73 3.87
CA THR A 153 4.99 -26.04 3.23
C THR A 153 5.22 -27.20 4.22
N SER A 154 5.67 -26.86 5.45
CA SER A 154 6.05 -27.84 6.47
C SER A 154 5.47 -27.48 7.84
N TYR A 155 4.83 -28.44 8.47
CA TYR A 155 4.35 -28.33 9.85
C TYR A 155 5.47 -27.96 10.83
N GLN A 156 6.66 -28.58 10.72
CA GLN A 156 7.75 -28.38 11.69
C GLN A 156 8.24 -26.93 11.70
N VAL A 157 8.36 -26.32 10.51
CA VAL A 157 8.78 -24.91 10.40
C VAL A 157 7.69 -23.99 10.92
N ALA A 158 6.43 -24.24 10.54
CA ALA A 158 5.28 -23.45 11.01
C ALA A 158 5.09 -23.53 12.53
N LYS A 159 5.34 -24.70 13.13
CA LYS A 159 5.24 -24.92 14.58
C LYS A 159 6.12 -23.96 15.37
N THR A 160 7.36 -23.74 14.97
CA THR A 160 8.29 -22.83 15.64
C THR A 160 7.74 -21.39 15.64
N LEU A 161 7.19 -20.93 14.51
CA LEU A 161 6.57 -19.60 14.44
C LEU A 161 5.34 -19.51 15.35
N VAL A 162 4.46 -20.51 15.31
CA VAL A 162 3.27 -20.55 16.14
C VAL A 162 3.64 -20.49 17.64
N GLU A 163 4.62 -21.30 18.06
CA GLU A 163 5.09 -21.32 19.44
C GLU A 163 5.63 -19.96 19.90
N SER A 164 6.42 -19.30 19.06
CA SER A 164 6.94 -17.94 19.36
C SER A 164 5.87 -16.87 19.38
N SER A 165 4.85 -16.96 18.51
CA SER A 165 3.79 -15.95 18.39
C SER A 165 2.82 -15.91 19.56
N PHE A 166 2.65 -17.03 20.31
CA PHE A 166 1.76 -17.10 21.48
C PHE A 166 2.45 -16.80 22.81
N ILE A 167 3.73 -16.38 22.80
CA ILE A 167 4.42 -15.93 24.03
C ILE A 167 3.72 -14.69 24.60
N GLU A 168 3.21 -13.80 23.75
CA GLU A 168 2.44 -12.63 24.16
C GLU A 168 0.94 -12.96 24.26
N LYS A 169 0.26 -12.43 25.29
CA LYS A 169 -1.17 -12.67 25.51
C LYS A 169 -2.04 -11.96 24.48
N ASN A 170 -3.20 -12.55 24.18
CA ASN A 170 -4.27 -12.01 23.32
C ASN A 170 -3.95 -11.90 21.81
N LYS A 171 -3.06 -12.74 21.30
CA LYS A 171 -2.80 -12.80 19.86
C LYS A 171 -3.71 -13.82 19.17
N ARG A 172 -4.17 -13.45 17.97
CA ARG A 172 -4.88 -14.36 17.06
C ARG A 172 -3.96 -14.74 15.91
N ILE A 173 -4.01 -15.99 15.52
CA ILE A 173 -3.38 -16.46 14.28
C ILE A 173 -4.48 -16.83 13.29
N ILE A 174 -4.30 -16.35 12.07
CA ILE A 174 -5.15 -16.71 10.93
C ILE A 174 -4.34 -17.70 10.09
N VAL A 175 -4.93 -18.84 9.81
CA VAL A 175 -4.38 -19.84 8.87
C VAL A 175 -5.24 -19.82 7.62
N GLU A 176 -4.61 -19.67 6.45
CA GLU A 176 -5.30 -19.62 5.16
C GLU A 176 -4.69 -20.62 4.18
N ASP A 177 -5.52 -21.19 3.30
CA ASP A 177 -5.01 -21.95 2.16
C ASP A 177 -4.18 -21.02 1.27
N TYR A 178 -3.03 -21.51 0.80
CA TYR A 178 -2.24 -20.78 -0.20
C TYR A 178 -2.89 -20.91 -1.58
N ILE A 179 -3.15 -19.80 -2.24
CA ILE A 179 -3.71 -19.74 -3.59
C ILE A 179 -2.60 -19.45 -4.58
N TYR A 180 -2.44 -20.32 -5.56
CA TYR A 180 -1.55 -20.11 -6.70
C TYR A 180 -2.19 -19.20 -7.74
N GLY A 181 -1.43 -18.28 -8.28
CA GLY A 181 -1.89 -17.33 -9.28
C GLY A 181 -1.10 -16.01 -9.26
N THR A 182 -1.59 -15.04 -9.99
CA THR A 182 -1.01 -13.70 -10.07
C THR A 182 -1.58 -12.82 -8.96
N PRO A 183 -0.76 -12.32 -8.03
CA PRO A 183 -1.21 -11.34 -7.04
C PRO A 183 -1.59 -10.02 -7.72
N PHE A 184 -2.70 -9.43 -7.30
CA PHE A 184 -3.17 -8.14 -7.79
C PHE A 184 -3.64 -7.24 -6.66
N SER A 185 -3.62 -5.94 -6.93
CA SER A 185 -4.33 -4.94 -6.16
C SER A 185 -5.27 -4.16 -7.08
N PHE A 186 -6.42 -3.79 -6.56
CA PHE A 186 -7.40 -2.93 -7.24
C PHE A 186 -7.84 -1.85 -6.28
N TYR A 187 -7.79 -0.59 -6.72
CA TYR A 187 -8.00 0.58 -5.87
C TYR A 187 -9.15 1.42 -6.36
N THR A 188 -9.97 1.87 -5.42
CA THR A 188 -11.07 2.81 -5.65
C THR A 188 -10.95 3.99 -4.71
N ILE A 189 -11.52 5.12 -5.13
CA ILE A 189 -11.80 6.27 -4.27
C ILE A 189 -13.30 6.32 -4.00
N THR A 190 -13.67 6.71 -2.79
CA THR A 190 -15.08 6.71 -2.37
C THR A 190 -15.37 7.79 -1.32
N ASP A 191 -16.58 8.35 -1.40
CA ASP A 191 -17.17 9.22 -0.38
C ASP A 191 -18.02 8.43 0.65
N GLY A 192 -18.05 7.11 0.51
CA GLY A 192 -18.83 6.17 1.33
C GLY A 192 -20.07 5.62 0.64
N TYR A 193 -20.47 6.18 -0.49
CA TYR A 193 -21.68 5.81 -1.26
C TYR A 193 -21.36 5.47 -2.70
N LYS A 194 -20.65 6.34 -3.39
CA LYS A 194 -20.13 6.14 -4.75
C LYS A 194 -18.67 5.74 -4.68
N ALA A 195 -18.25 4.83 -5.55
CA ALA A 195 -16.86 4.47 -5.72
C ALA A 195 -16.46 4.52 -7.18
N LEU A 196 -15.26 5.03 -7.47
CA LEU A 196 -14.67 5.04 -8.81
C LEU A 196 -13.30 4.36 -8.76
N PRO A 197 -12.98 3.48 -9.74
CA PRO A 197 -11.65 2.88 -9.85
C PRO A 197 -10.60 3.95 -10.12
N ILE A 198 -9.49 3.93 -9.37
CA ILE A 198 -8.34 4.81 -9.57
C ILE A 198 -7.13 4.06 -10.13
N GLY A 199 -7.22 2.74 -10.24
CA GLY A 199 -6.21 1.90 -10.88
C GLY A 199 -6.10 0.51 -10.30
N SER A 200 -5.40 -0.32 -11.02
CA SER A 200 -5.07 -1.70 -10.65
C SER A 200 -3.58 -1.97 -10.87
N SER A 201 -3.03 -2.95 -10.16
CA SER A 201 -1.63 -3.34 -10.29
C SER A 201 -1.42 -4.84 -10.18
N ILE A 202 -0.37 -5.34 -10.84
CA ILE A 202 0.24 -6.63 -10.52
C ILE A 202 1.28 -6.35 -9.43
N THR A 203 1.22 -7.10 -8.32
CA THR A 203 2.06 -6.88 -7.14
C THR A 203 3.04 -8.02 -6.95
N TYR A 204 4.30 -7.71 -6.69
CA TYR A 204 5.36 -8.70 -6.45
C TYR A 204 5.83 -8.59 -4.99
N LYS A 205 5.33 -9.49 -4.12
CA LYS A 205 5.58 -9.43 -2.66
C LYS A 205 6.69 -10.35 -2.16
N HIS A 206 7.17 -11.26 -2.97
CA HIS A 206 8.26 -12.16 -2.57
C HIS A 206 9.63 -11.52 -2.77
N SER A 207 10.55 -11.78 -1.84
CA SER A 207 11.89 -11.19 -1.84
C SER A 207 12.83 -11.72 -2.93
N LEU A 208 12.50 -12.85 -3.55
CA LEU A 208 13.28 -13.49 -4.60
C LEU A 208 12.43 -13.72 -5.86
N GLU A 209 13.12 -13.92 -6.97
CA GLU A 209 12.53 -14.24 -8.27
C GLU A 209 11.68 -15.52 -8.23
N GLY A 210 10.73 -15.66 -9.16
CA GLY A 210 9.82 -16.79 -9.23
C GLY A 210 8.89 -16.93 -8.02
N ASN A 211 8.61 -15.81 -7.35
CA ASN A 211 7.86 -15.79 -6.09
C ASN A 211 8.48 -16.67 -4.99
N GLY A 212 9.80 -16.72 -4.95
CA GLY A 212 10.58 -17.37 -3.89
C GLY A 212 10.89 -16.42 -2.72
N GLY A 213 11.45 -16.99 -1.67
CA GLY A 213 11.86 -16.22 -0.48
C GLY A 213 10.70 -15.81 0.42
N GLN A 214 10.98 -14.85 1.29
CA GLN A 214 10.01 -14.35 2.28
C GLN A 214 9.05 -13.33 1.64
N LEU A 215 7.85 -13.23 2.20
CA LEU A 215 6.92 -12.13 1.89
C LEU A 215 7.47 -10.80 2.43
N THR A 216 7.37 -9.76 1.62
CA THR A 216 7.78 -8.38 1.93
C THR A 216 6.59 -7.42 1.81
N SER A 217 6.79 -6.14 2.07
CA SER A 217 5.80 -5.09 1.77
C SER A 217 5.57 -4.93 0.26
N GLY A 218 6.57 -5.23 -0.57
CA GLY A 218 6.58 -5.18 -2.03
C GLY A 218 8.00 -5.12 -2.55
N MET A 219 8.24 -5.75 -3.70
CA MET A 219 9.51 -5.71 -4.43
C MET A 219 9.36 -5.05 -5.80
N GLY A 220 8.13 -4.81 -6.24
CA GLY A 220 7.78 -4.12 -7.46
C GLY A 220 6.30 -4.26 -7.80
N ALA A 221 5.85 -3.45 -8.75
CA ALA A 221 4.49 -3.47 -9.26
C ALA A 221 4.41 -2.98 -10.72
N CYS A 222 3.33 -3.31 -11.40
CA CYS A 222 2.99 -2.77 -12.72
C CYS A 222 1.55 -2.28 -12.73
N ALA A 223 1.33 -1.08 -13.23
CA ALA A 223 0.03 -0.47 -13.43
C ALA A 223 -0.12 0.07 -14.89
N PRO A 224 -1.32 -0.01 -15.48
CA PRO A 224 -2.46 -0.79 -15.01
C PRO A 224 -2.16 -2.29 -15.02
N ASN A 225 -2.98 -3.08 -14.31
CA ASN A 225 -2.86 -4.54 -14.30
C ASN A 225 -3.37 -5.13 -15.62
N TYR A 226 -2.47 -5.46 -16.51
CA TYR A 226 -2.79 -6.02 -17.83
C TYR A 226 -3.31 -7.47 -17.83
N LYS A 227 -3.32 -8.13 -16.67
CA LYS A 227 -3.89 -9.48 -16.49
C LYS A 227 -5.34 -9.46 -16.02
N LEU A 228 -5.85 -8.33 -15.52
CA LEU A 228 -7.25 -8.15 -15.21
C LEU A 228 -8.00 -7.69 -16.45
N SER A 229 -9.08 -8.38 -16.81
CA SER A 229 -9.98 -7.91 -17.84
C SER A 229 -10.93 -6.83 -17.30
N ILE A 230 -11.53 -6.06 -18.20
CA ILE A 230 -12.53 -5.05 -17.85
C ILE A 230 -13.71 -5.70 -17.12
N GLU A 231 -14.16 -6.89 -17.54
CA GLU A 231 -15.23 -7.63 -16.89
C GLU A 231 -14.86 -8.05 -15.46
N GLN A 232 -13.58 -8.36 -15.22
CA GLN A 232 -13.08 -8.68 -13.88
C GLN A 232 -13.01 -7.43 -12.99
N GLU A 233 -12.65 -6.27 -13.53
CA GLU A 233 -12.72 -5.01 -12.79
C GLU A 233 -14.18 -4.62 -12.45
N TYR A 234 -15.13 -4.77 -13.37
CA TYR A 234 -16.56 -4.63 -13.07
C TYR A 234 -17.02 -5.62 -12.00
N TYR A 235 -16.59 -6.88 -12.10
CA TYR A 235 -16.89 -7.87 -11.06
C TYR A 235 -16.39 -7.44 -9.68
N LEU A 236 -15.17 -6.89 -9.60
CA LEU A 236 -14.62 -6.36 -8.34
C LEU A 236 -15.46 -5.20 -7.80
N MET A 237 -15.92 -4.29 -8.67
CA MET A 237 -16.81 -3.21 -8.26
C MET A 237 -18.12 -3.74 -7.70
N ASP A 238 -18.83 -4.59 -8.44
CA ASP A 238 -20.19 -5.02 -8.12
C ASP A 238 -20.23 -6.06 -7.00
N ASN A 239 -19.23 -6.92 -6.89
CA ASN A 239 -19.25 -8.05 -5.96
C ASN A 239 -18.29 -7.92 -4.77
N VAL A 240 -17.42 -6.91 -4.77
CA VAL A 240 -16.48 -6.69 -3.66
C VAL A 240 -16.60 -5.29 -3.10
N ILE A 241 -16.43 -4.25 -3.93
CA ILE A 241 -16.39 -2.86 -3.48
C ILE A 241 -17.76 -2.39 -2.96
N TYR A 242 -18.79 -2.38 -3.81
CA TYR A 242 -20.13 -1.93 -3.40
C TYR A 242 -20.71 -2.74 -2.23
N PRO A 243 -20.67 -4.08 -2.19
CA PRO A 243 -21.11 -4.82 -1.01
C PRO A 243 -20.35 -4.48 0.27
N THR A 244 -19.07 -4.07 0.14
CA THR A 244 -18.28 -3.60 1.30
C THR A 244 -18.76 -2.21 1.76
N LEU A 245 -19.04 -1.28 0.84
CA LEU A 245 -19.58 0.04 1.17
C LEU A 245 -20.96 -0.07 1.80
N ASP A 246 -21.86 -0.86 1.22
CA ASP A 246 -23.19 -1.14 1.78
C ASP A 246 -23.11 -1.69 3.21
N TYR A 247 -22.16 -2.61 3.43
CA TYR A 247 -21.91 -3.14 4.78
C TYR A 247 -21.48 -2.02 5.75
N CYS A 248 -20.57 -1.15 5.35
CA CYS A 248 -20.12 -0.04 6.17
C CYS A 248 -21.23 0.97 6.48
N GLU A 249 -22.06 1.28 5.50
CA GLU A 249 -23.23 2.16 5.65
C GLU A 249 -24.26 1.55 6.63
N ILE A 250 -24.60 0.28 6.46
CA ILE A 250 -25.54 -0.44 7.35
C ILE A 250 -25.03 -0.48 8.80
N GLU A 251 -23.71 -0.61 9.01
CA GLU A 251 -23.10 -0.53 10.34
C GLU A 251 -23.01 0.93 10.87
N GLY A 252 -23.54 1.92 10.13
CA GLY A 252 -23.60 3.32 10.50
C GLY A 252 -22.28 4.09 10.38
N ASN A 253 -21.32 3.56 9.63
CA ASN A 253 -20.01 4.17 9.42
C ASN A 253 -19.61 4.08 7.93
N PRO A 254 -20.13 4.96 7.04
CA PRO A 254 -19.71 4.98 5.63
C PRO A 254 -18.19 5.08 5.48
N TYR A 255 -17.65 4.38 4.49
CA TYR A 255 -16.21 4.33 4.25
C TYR A 255 -15.78 5.49 3.34
N LEU A 256 -15.22 6.54 3.90
CA LEU A 256 -14.64 7.64 3.13
C LEU A 256 -13.13 7.41 2.94
N GLY A 257 -12.63 7.54 1.72
CA GLY A 257 -11.20 7.40 1.47
C GLY A 257 -10.86 6.52 0.25
N ILE A 258 -9.63 6.04 0.20
CA ILE A 258 -9.23 5.00 -0.76
C ILE A 258 -9.59 3.64 -0.17
N LEU A 259 -10.40 2.88 -0.89
CA LEU A 259 -10.70 1.49 -0.59
C LEU A 259 -10.04 0.59 -1.64
N GLY A 260 -8.96 -0.07 -1.24
CA GLY A 260 -8.28 -1.04 -2.07
C GLY A 260 -8.58 -2.47 -1.65
N VAL A 261 -8.43 -3.40 -2.59
CA VAL A 261 -8.47 -4.84 -2.34
C VAL A 261 -7.19 -5.51 -2.84
N ASN A 262 -6.71 -6.47 -2.07
CA ASN A 262 -5.66 -7.39 -2.50
C ASN A 262 -6.29 -8.71 -2.87
N GLY A 263 -5.87 -9.31 -3.96
CA GLY A 263 -6.33 -10.61 -4.39
C GLY A 263 -5.28 -11.44 -5.09
N VAL A 264 -5.70 -12.63 -5.48
CA VAL A 264 -4.97 -13.53 -6.38
C VAL A 264 -5.91 -13.90 -7.51
N LEU A 265 -5.46 -13.67 -8.74
CA LEU A 265 -6.09 -14.15 -9.96
C LEU A 265 -5.47 -15.49 -10.33
N THR A 266 -6.25 -16.55 -10.31
CA THR A 266 -5.80 -17.89 -10.69
C THR A 266 -5.79 -18.07 -12.21
N ASP A 267 -5.04 -19.05 -12.71
CA ASP A 267 -4.92 -19.30 -14.16
C ASP A 267 -6.24 -19.67 -14.84
N ASP A 268 -7.24 -20.17 -14.08
CA ASP A 268 -8.59 -20.42 -14.55
C ASP A 268 -9.53 -19.21 -14.44
N GLY A 269 -8.98 -18.02 -14.15
CA GLY A 269 -9.70 -16.75 -14.13
C GLY A 269 -10.49 -16.46 -12.85
N ARG A 270 -10.42 -17.29 -11.82
CA ARG A 270 -11.06 -17.02 -10.52
C ARG A 270 -10.25 -16.01 -9.71
N MET A 271 -10.95 -15.15 -8.99
CA MET A 271 -10.33 -14.18 -8.09
C MET A 271 -10.62 -14.55 -6.63
N PHE A 272 -9.59 -14.54 -5.81
CA PHE A 272 -9.69 -14.72 -4.36
C PHE A 272 -9.21 -13.46 -3.65
N ILE A 273 -10.08 -12.83 -2.86
CA ILE A 273 -9.75 -11.62 -2.12
C ILE A 273 -9.04 -11.99 -0.82
N LEU A 274 -7.88 -11.40 -0.60
CA LEU A 274 -7.06 -11.64 0.58
C LEU A 274 -7.39 -10.69 1.73
N GLY A 275 -7.85 -9.47 1.40
CA GLY A 275 -8.20 -8.41 2.36
C GLY A 275 -8.32 -7.05 1.70
N TRP A 276 -8.62 -6.03 2.52
CA TRP A 276 -8.74 -4.63 2.09
C TRP A 276 -7.49 -3.81 2.45
N GLN A 277 -7.40 -2.64 1.84
CA GLN A 277 -6.37 -1.62 2.07
C GLN A 277 -7.03 -0.24 2.16
N SER A 278 -6.53 0.60 3.07
CA SER A 278 -7.01 1.98 3.23
C SER A 278 -6.23 2.99 2.39
N PHE A 279 -5.20 2.56 1.72
CA PHE A 279 -4.39 3.30 0.76
C PHE A 279 -3.58 2.31 -0.09
N MET A 280 -3.01 2.78 -1.19
CA MET A 280 -2.09 1.99 -2.01
C MET A 280 -0.85 1.60 -1.18
N GLN A 281 -0.31 0.41 -1.39
CA GLN A 281 0.91 -0.04 -0.71
C GLN A 281 2.16 0.44 -1.45
N ASP A 282 3.34 0.31 -0.81
CA ASP A 282 4.61 0.58 -1.48
C ASP A 282 4.73 -0.26 -2.76
N CYS A 283 5.30 0.31 -3.80
CA CYS A 283 5.36 -0.09 -5.20
C CYS A 283 4.05 0.14 -5.96
N ASP A 284 2.90 -0.30 -5.44
CA ASP A 284 1.61 -0.05 -6.09
C ASP A 284 1.31 1.45 -6.14
N ALA A 285 1.54 2.17 -5.03
CA ALA A 285 1.32 3.60 -4.94
C ALA A 285 2.13 4.37 -6.00
N GLN A 286 3.40 4.03 -6.15
CA GLN A 286 4.26 4.67 -7.12
C GLN A 286 3.78 4.45 -8.56
N ALA A 287 3.44 3.20 -8.90
CA ALA A 287 3.00 2.86 -10.24
C ALA A 287 1.59 3.43 -10.56
N VAL A 288 0.64 3.34 -9.61
CA VAL A 288 -0.73 3.83 -9.82
C VAL A 288 -0.79 5.35 -9.81
N LEU A 289 -0.10 6.03 -8.90
CA LEU A 289 -0.05 7.49 -8.88
C LEU A 289 0.61 8.08 -10.12
N ASP A 290 1.56 7.37 -10.73
CA ASP A 290 2.21 7.81 -11.96
C ASP A 290 1.27 7.82 -13.15
N ILE A 291 0.31 6.89 -13.25
CA ILE A 291 -0.68 6.85 -14.32
C ILE A 291 -1.92 7.72 -14.09
N LEU A 292 -2.15 8.23 -12.87
CA LEU A 292 -3.29 9.10 -12.59
C LEU A 292 -3.08 10.51 -13.18
N ASP A 293 -4.05 11.00 -13.98
CA ASP A 293 -4.11 12.35 -14.54
C ASP A 293 -5.15 13.20 -13.82
N GLU A 294 -5.00 13.33 -12.50
CA GLU A 294 -5.95 14.04 -11.64
C GLU A 294 -5.24 15.04 -10.72
N ASP A 295 -5.94 16.09 -10.36
CA ASP A 295 -5.59 16.89 -9.20
C ASP A 295 -6.04 16.15 -7.94
N LEU A 296 -5.10 15.52 -7.24
CA LEU A 296 -5.43 14.68 -6.09
C LEU A 296 -6.05 15.46 -4.94
N PHE A 297 -5.74 16.78 -4.80
CA PHE A 297 -6.39 17.60 -3.79
C PHE A 297 -7.88 17.74 -4.11
N GLU A 298 -8.23 18.16 -5.33
CA GLU A 298 -9.62 18.37 -5.72
C GLU A 298 -10.41 17.05 -5.63
N LEU A 299 -9.80 15.94 -6.08
CA LEU A 299 -10.41 14.63 -6.02
C LEU A 299 -10.69 14.17 -4.58
N PHE A 300 -9.72 14.28 -3.68
CA PHE A 300 -9.90 13.86 -2.28
C PHE A 300 -10.82 14.79 -1.51
N ASN A 301 -10.72 16.09 -1.78
CA ASN A 301 -11.56 17.10 -1.14
C ASN A 301 -13.03 16.94 -1.54
N SER A 302 -13.34 16.59 -2.81
CA SER A 302 -14.72 16.34 -3.25
C SER A 302 -15.40 15.24 -2.45
N CYS A 303 -14.67 14.18 -2.07
CA CYS A 303 -15.18 13.15 -1.17
C CYS A 303 -15.49 13.71 0.24
N VAL A 304 -14.61 14.57 0.76
CA VAL A 304 -14.74 15.11 2.13
C VAL A 304 -15.90 16.10 2.25
N ILE A 305 -16.09 16.93 1.22
CA ILE A 305 -17.18 17.95 1.23
C ILE A 305 -18.51 17.39 0.71
N GLY A 306 -18.55 16.12 0.27
CA GLY A 306 -19.78 15.46 -0.19
C GLY A 306 -20.20 15.80 -1.62
N SER A 307 -19.33 16.41 -2.45
CA SER A 307 -19.63 16.70 -3.86
C SER A 307 -19.20 15.59 -4.83
N PHE A 308 -18.45 14.60 -4.37
CA PHE A 308 -17.89 13.53 -5.20
C PHE A 308 -18.95 12.77 -5.99
N SER A 309 -20.06 12.40 -5.36
CA SER A 309 -21.14 11.64 -6.02
C SER A 309 -21.84 12.42 -7.12
N ASP A 310 -21.89 13.73 -7.00
CA ASP A 310 -22.62 14.62 -7.93
C ASP A 310 -21.71 15.19 -9.04
N GLU A 311 -20.42 15.41 -8.74
CA GLU A 311 -19.51 16.18 -9.60
C GLU A 311 -18.47 15.33 -10.34
N VAL A 312 -18.14 14.13 -9.83
CA VAL A 312 -17.08 13.28 -10.39
C VAL A 312 -17.67 12.07 -11.10
N ASP A 313 -17.69 12.08 -12.43
CA ASP A 313 -18.26 10.97 -13.23
C ASP A 313 -17.26 9.86 -13.58
N GLY A 314 -15.97 10.15 -13.54
CA GLY A 314 -14.90 9.21 -13.86
C GLY A 314 -13.54 9.71 -13.39
N ILE A 315 -12.54 8.87 -13.49
CA ILE A 315 -11.15 9.18 -13.16
C ILE A 315 -10.32 9.19 -14.43
N ASN A 316 -9.57 10.26 -14.65
CA ASN A 316 -8.69 10.38 -15.80
C ASN A 316 -7.37 9.66 -15.52
N LEU A 317 -6.94 8.88 -16.50
CA LEU A 317 -5.65 8.20 -16.51
C LEU A 317 -4.87 8.61 -17.74
N PHE A 318 -3.56 8.76 -17.58
CA PHE A 318 -2.66 8.87 -18.73
C PHE A 318 -2.66 7.56 -19.52
N ASP A 319 -2.64 7.64 -20.84
CA ASP A 319 -2.49 6.47 -21.74
C ASP A 319 -1.03 5.98 -21.74
N LYS A 320 -0.65 5.40 -20.59
CA LYS A 320 0.69 4.85 -20.37
C LYS A 320 0.67 3.68 -19.37
N TYR A 321 1.74 2.92 -19.38
CA TYR A 321 2.04 1.91 -18.37
C TYR A 321 3.14 2.41 -17.45
N SER A 322 3.06 2.05 -16.19
CA SER A 322 4.06 2.35 -15.17
C SER A 322 4.55 1.08 -14.50
N ALA A 323 5.85 1.00 -14.25
CA ALA A 323 6.48 -0.08 -13.54
C ALA A 323 7.32 0.46 -12.39
N SER A 324 7.22 -0.16 -11.24
CA SER A 324 7.99 0.21 -10.05
C SER A 324 8.82 -0.97 -9.55
N LEU A 325 10.04 -0.68 -9.06
CA LEU A 325 11.02 -1.64 -8.59
C LEU A 325 11.63 -1.18 -7.27
N VAL A 326 11.65 -2.04 -6.27
CA VAL A 326 12.34 -1.75 -5.00
C VAL A 326 13.80 -2.17 -5.09
N LEU A 327 14.69 -1.22 -4.87
CA LEU A 327 16.09 -1.49 -4.60
C LEU A 327 16.28 -1.61 -3.08
N THR A 328 16.83 -2.74 -2.65
CA THR A 328 17.08 -3.06 -1.23
C THR A 328 18.57 -3.14 -0.95
N CYS A 329 18.95 -2.81 0.27
CA CYS A 329 20.32 -2.97 0.77
C CYS A 329 20.41 -4.20 1.68
N LYS A 330 21.26 -5.17 1.32
CA LYS A 330 21.56 -6.35 2.14
C LYS A 330 22.75 -6.16 3.07
N ASN A 331 23.45 -5.02 2.98
CA ASN A 331 24.59 -4.71 3.84
C ASN A 331 24.10 -4.30 5.23
N LYS A 332 24.53 -5.04 6.25
CA LYS A 332 24.23 -4.76 7.67
C LYS A 332 25.33 -3.96 8.37
N GLU A 333 26.44 -3.71 7.67
CA GLU A 333 27.56 -2.93 8.25
C GLU A 333 27.16 -1.44 8.30
N ASN A 334 27.43 -0.82 9.41
CA ASN A 334 27.17 0.60 9.62
C ASN A 334 28.36 1.43 9.07
N VAL A 335 28.53 1.42 7.75
CA VAL A 335 29.57 2.16 7.03
C VAL A 335 28.94 3.14 6.06
N GLU A 336 29.64 4.20 5.73
CA GLU A 336 29.23 5.15 4.69
C GLU A 336 28.87 4.37 3.40
N ASN A 337 27.65 4.55 2.92
CA ASN A 337 27.09 3.79 1.79
C ASN A 337 26.27 4.72 0.90
N ALA A 338 26.96 5.68 0.28
CA ALA A 338 26.34 6.66 -0.58
C ALA A 338 25.63 5.99 -1.76
N ILE A 339 24.45 6.50 -2.10
CA ILE A 339 23.71 6.10 -3.30
C ILE A 339 24.23 6.94 -4.46
N ILE A 340 24.78 6.30 -5.48
CA ILE A 340 25.32 6.95 -6.67
C ILE A 340 24.45 6.69 -7.88
N GLY A 341 24.57 7.52 -8.93
CA GLY A 341 23.86 7.38 -10.20
C GLY A 341 22.49 8.04 -10.24
N ILE A 342 22.03 8.66 -9.16
CA ILE A 342 20.71 9.32 -9.09
C ILE A 342 20.59 10.44 -10.13
N ASP A 343 21.67 11.19 -10.34
CA ASP A 343 21.70 12.35 -11.25
C ASP A 343 21.70 11.96 -12.75
N ASN A 344 21.85 10.68 -13.05
CA ASN A 344 21.89 10.17 -14.43
C ASN A 344 20.52 9.72 -14.96
N LEU A 345 19.49 9.72 -14.12
CA LEU A 345 18.16 9.22 -14.46
C LEU A 345 17.46 10.10 -15.50
N GLU A 346 16.71 9.46 -16.39
CA GLU A 346 15.88 10.18 -17.37
C GLU A 346 14.70 10.90 -16.71
N GLU A 347 14.19 11.96 -17.35
CA GLU A 347 13.15 12.85 -16.80
C GLU A 347 11.84 12.11 -16.44
N GLU A 348 11.48 11.05 -17.18
CA GLU A 348 10.28 10.26 -16.90
C GLU A 348 10.48 9.19 -15.82
N THR A 349 11.67 9.08 -15.26
CA THR A 349 11.97 8.18 -14.14
C THR A 349 11.88 8.93 -12.83
N SER A 350 11.20 8.35 -11.87
CA SER A 350 11.06 8.93 -10.53
C SER A 350 11.61 8.00 -9.46
N LEU A 351 12.18 8.62 -8.43
CA LEU A 351 12.60 7.93 -7.21
C LEU A 351 11.71 8.34 -6.04
N THR A 352 11.37 7.36 -5.23
CA THR A 352 10.73 7.56 -3.93
C THR A 352 11.50 6.81 -2.87
N PHE A 353 12.01 7.53 -1.88
CA PHE A 353 12.89 6.98 -0.86
C PHE A 353 12.12 6.45 0.34
N TYR A 354 12.67 5.41 0.95
CA TYR A 354 12.21 4.93 2.25
C TYR A 354 12.77 5.79 3.39
N PRO A 355 12.10 5.84 4.56
CA PRO A 355 12.55 6.65 5.70
C PRO A 355 13.92 6.26 6.26
N SER A 356 14.40 5.07 5.93
CA SER A 356 15.73 4.59 6.30
C SER A 356 16.86 5.32 5.59
N VAL A 357 16.57 6.02 4.48
CA VAL A 357 17.55 6.79 3.73
C VAL A 357 17.72 8.17 4.37
N ASN A 358 18.94 8.48 4.74
CA ASN A 358 19.33 9.76 5.35
C ASN A 358 20.33 10.47 4.45
N LYS A 359 20.56 11.76 4.68
CA LYS A 359 21.68 12.48 4.09
C LYS A 359 22.91 12.42 5.01
N ASN A 360 24.07 12.16 4.41
CA ASN A 360 25.34 12.23 5.13
C ASN A 360 25.82 13.68 5.27
N LYS A 361 26.99 13.85 5.89
CA LYS A 361 27.64 15.18 6.07
C LYS A 361 27.99 15.91 4.77
N TYR A 362 27.99 15.20 3.63
CA TYR A 362 28.21 15.75 2.29
C TYR A 362 26.91 16.01 1.52
N LEU A 363 25.76 15.83 2.19
CA LEU A 363 24.40 15.94 1.61
C LEU A 363 24.06 14.87 0.58
N GLU A 364 24.80 13.78 0.53
CA GLU A 364 24.52 12.61 -0.30
C GLU A 364 23.55 11.64 0.40
N PHE A 365 22.67 11.02 -0.34
CA PHE A 365 21.79 9.99 0.21
C PHE A 365 22.55 8.71 0.55
N GLU A 366 22.28 8.14 1.71
CA GLU A 366 22.89 6.91 2.20
C GLU A 366 21.89 5.77 2.28
N ALA A 367 22.28 4.62 1.68
CA ALA A 367 21.51 3.40 1.73
C ALA A 367 21.76 2.65 3.04
N ASN A 368 20.70 2.47 3.83
CA ASN A 368 20.70 1.63 5.02
C ASN A 368 20.09 0.24 4.73
N TYR A 369 20.32 -0.71 5.64
CA TYR A 369 19.80 -2.08 5.53
C TYR A 369 18.27 -2.09 5.37
N GLY A 370 17.78 -2.86 4.41
CA GLY A 370 16.35 -2.99 4.10
C GLY A 370 15.95 -2.34 2.78
N SER A 371 14.73 -1.86 2.68
CA SER A 371 14.26 -1.13 1.49
C SER A 371 14.86 0.28 1.47
N VAL A 372 15.40 0.68 0.32
CA VAL A 372 16.14 1.94 0.14
C VAL A 372 15.32 2.91 -0.71
N VAL A 373 14.97 2.50 -1.93
CA VAL A 373 14.30 3.36 -2.89
C VAL A 373 13.37 2.55 -3.78
N VAL A 374 12.25 3.14 -4.18
CA VAL A 374 11.41 2.65 -5.27
C VAL A 374 11.73 3.47 -6.50
N LEU A 375 12.22 2.80 -7.53
CA LEU A 375 12.41 3.36 -8.86
C LEU A 375 11.15 3.12 -9.67
N THR A 376 10.61 4.17 -10.30
CA THR A 376 9.39 4.08 -11.10
C THR A 376 9.65 4.68 -12.46
N SER A 377 9.36 3.92 -13.52
CA SER A 377 9.48 4.37 -14.90
C SER A 377 8.19 4.09 -15.65
N SER A 378 7.86 4.98 -16.59
CA SER A 378 6.67 4.82 -17.43
C SER A 378 7.03 4.72 -18.93
N GLY A 379 6.06 4.23 -19.69
CA GLY A 379 6.20 4.09 -21.14
C GLY A 379 4.85 3.83 -21.83
N THR A 380 4.81 4.05 -23.15
CA THR A 380 3.60 3.83 -23.96
C THR A 380 3.20 2.36 -24.08
N THR A 381 4.05 1.45 -23.64
CA THR A 381 3.76 0.02 -23.48
C THR A 381 4.39 -0.47 -22.20
N ALA A 382 3.81 -1.50 -21.61
CA ALA A 382 4.34 -2.13 -20.41
C ALA A 382 5.81 -2.58 -20.62
N SER A 383 6.16 -3.13 -21.80
CA SER A 383 7.53 -3.52 -22.16
C SER A 383 8.51 -2.36 -22.12
N LYS A 384 8.13 -1.18 -22.65
CA LYS A 384 8.99 0.00 -22.61
C LYS A 384 9.20 0.50 -21.17
N ALA A 385 8.14 0.57 -20.37
CA ALA A 385 8.22 0.99 -18.98
C ALA A 385 9.23 0.14 -18.19
N VAL A 386 9.14 -1.19 -18.32
CA VAL A 386 10.02 -2.10 -17.57
C VAL A 386 11.44 -2.14 -18.12
N LYS A 387 11.61 -2.11 -19.45
CA LYS A 387 12.95 -2.05 -20.01
C LYS A 387 13.68 -0.82 -19.47
N LYS A 388 13.03 0.34 -19.50
CA LYS A 388 13.55 1.58 -18.94
C LYS A 388 13.85 1.43 -17.45
N MET A 389 12.90 0.94 -16.67
CA MET A 389 13.05 0.71 -15.22
C MET A 389 14.31 -0.11 -14.89
N TYR A 390 14.57 -1.19 -15.62
CA TYR A 390 15.77 -2.00 -15.38
C TYR A 390 17.06 -1.34 -15.85
N GLN A 391 17.05 -0.60 -16.94
CA GLN A 391 18.20 0.19 -17.38
C GLN A 391 18.59 1.20 -16.31
N GLU A 392 17.65 1.99 -15.85
CA GLU A 392 17.86 2.98 -14.79
C GLU A 392 18.28 2.34 -13.44
N ALA A 393 17.77 1.14 -13.14
CA ALA A 393 18.18 0.42 -11.95
C ALA A 393 19.64 -0.05 -11.98
N GLU A 394 20.22 -0.23 -13.15
CA GLU A 394 21.66 -0.55 -13.30
C GLU A 394 22.55 0.67 -13.02
N ASP A 395 22.08 1.88 -13.34
CA ASP A 395 22.82 3.13 -13.14
C ASP A 395 22.89 3.53 -11.65
N ILE A 396 21.87 3.19 -10.86
CA ILE A 396 21.88 3.42 -9.40
C ILE A 396 22.73 2.35 -8.74
N ASP A 397 23.74 2.74 -7.94
CA ASP A 397 24.55 1.80 -7.18
C ASP A 397 24.78 2.20 -5.73
N PHE A 398 24.88 1.20 -4.87
CA PHE A 398 25.30 1.27 -3.46
C PHE A 398 25.69 -0.13 -2.97
N LYS A 399 26.53 -0.21 -1.94
CA LYS A 399 27.03 -1.47 -1.40
C LYS A 399 25.87 -2.35 -0.90
N GLY A 400 25.79 -3.58 -1.40
CA GLY A 400 24.76 -4.54 -1.02
C GLY A 400 23.41 -4.35 -1.73
N LYS A 401 23.39 -3.61 -2.84
CA LYS A 401 22.21 -3.45 -3.69
C LYS A 401 21.64 -4.80 -4.13
N HIS A 402 20.32 -4.94 -4.01
CA HIS A 402 19.58 -6.10 -4.49
C HIS A 402 18.19 -5.70 -4.97
N TYR A 403 17.74 -6.30 -6.06
CA TYR A 403 16.39 -6.18 -6.59
C TYR A 403 16.01 -7.44 -7.38
N ARG A 404 14.71 -7.62 -7.63
CA ARG A 404 14.20 -8.71 -8.46
C ARG A 404 14.34 -8.35 -9.94
N LYS A 405 14.66 -9.36 -10.78
CA LYS A 405 14.81 -9.20 -12.23
C LYS A 405 13.61 -9.71 -13.03
N ASP A 406 12.55 -10.16 -12.35
CA ASP A 406 11.35 -10.76 -12.95
C ASP A 406 10.08 -9.92 -12.75
N ILE A 407 10.23 -8.65 -12.32
CA ILE A 407 9.08 -7.73 -12.18
C ILE A 407 8.51 -7.45 -13.57
N CYS A 408 7.19 -7.65 -13.70
CA CYS A 408 6.46 -7.40 -14.93
C CYS A 408 7.05 -8.13 -16.15
N ASN A 409 7.33 -9.42 -16.00
CA ASN A 409 7.86 -10.23 -17.09
C ASN A 409 6.82 -10.40 -18.21
N TYR A 410 7.14 -9.89 -19.42
CA TYR A 410 6.21 -9.81 -20.59
C TYR A 410 6.12 -11.07 -21.41
N THR A 411 6.89 -12.10 -21.13
CA THR A 411 6.85 -13.37 -21.88
C THR A 411 5.46 -14.00 -21.87
N ASP A 412 4.56 -13.50 -20.98
CA ASP A 412 3.17 -13.96 -20.85
C ASP A 412 2.17 -13.11 -21.65
N LEU A 413 2.62 -12.14 -22.48
CA LEU A 413 1.75 -11.24 -23.25
C LEU A 413 1.58 -11.66 -24.73
N HIS A 414 1.73 -12.94 -25.03
CA HIS A 414 1.47 -13.49 -26.39
C HIS A 414 0.28 -14.44 -26.40
#